data_8f05fea49c48b44d447d03990799c3bd
#
_entry.id   8f05fea49c48b44d447d03990799c3bd
#
_cell.length_a   1.000
_cell.length_b   1.000
_cell.length_c   1.000
_cell.angle_alpha   90.00
_cell.angle_beta   90.00
_cell.angle_gamma   90.00
#
_symmetry.space_group_name_H-M   'P 1'
#
loop_
_entity.id
_entity.type
_entity.pdbx_description
1 polymer ?
#
loop_
_entity_poly.entity_id
_entity_poly.type
_entity_poly.pdbx_seq_one_letter_code
_entity_poly.pdbx_strand_id
1 'polypeptide(L)'
;MKEIVQKTDPATFEIVKNSFYKIAEEMRVVLAKTAYSPLLKSAGDYSCGVFEARGEMVAQGPDLPIHLGSMPDAVRAIVAVFGSDVHDGDVFIHNDPYFGGSHLPDVNVVRPAFCSDRLLGYTCLRAHWPDIGSATPGSYGAVTQIFGEGLRLPPLRLISGGVLNTDLEKLILANVRTPDERKGDLAAQLAATLRATERLKILARRYGSAKLIGYMAQVMDYSERMMRATLMELPDGLGTFEDFCDGDGIADDASGADAQFRIRVSVQKIADRLIVDFAGTDSQVKGPMNAPLSVTASGVYCGLKTAIDPNNLTPPNSGCWRAIQIRAAKGLVVNAEFPAPVVYANHEISHRVADMVMGALANFMPEQVMACSQGTSAILTLGGVDPRNGRHYVSYETIKGGFGARPNKDGINCIASGISNTMNTPVEILEMAFPVRVEAYEVNPDSGGAGRYRGGCGAKRVWRMLDGADATGALCMERMTSPPFGLRGGRVGAAAMVTLTTPDGITRLLPSK
;
A
#
# COMPACT_ATOMS: atom_id res chain seq x y z
N MET A 1 6.24 13.15 -40.57
CA MET A 1 5.34 12.09 -41.07
C MET A 1 4.17 12.02 -40.11
N LYS A 2 2.98 12.40 -40.54
CA LYS A 2 1.74 12.21 -39.75
C LYS A 2 1.45 10.72 -39.78
N GLU A 3 1.67 10.01 -38.66
CA GLU A 3 1.16 8.66 -38.49
C GLU A 3 -0.37 8.71 -38.61
N ILE A 4 -0.88 7.99 -39.55
CA ILE A 4 -2.31 7.74 -39.72
C ILE A 4 -2.74 7.01 -38.44
N VAL A 5 -3.39 7.71 -37.52
CA VAL A 5 -4.08 7.11 -36.39
C VAL A 5 -5.20 6.24 -37.00
N GLN A 6 -4.88 4.97 -37.21
CA GLN A 6 -5.84 3.99 -37.68
C GLN A 6 -6.98 3.98 -36.64
N LYS A 7 -8.19 4.34 -37.06
CA LYS A 7 -9.37 4.40 -36.20
C LYS A 7 -9.52 3.03 -35.55
N THR A 8 -9.25 2.95 -34.25
CA THR A 8 -9.29 1.69 -33.50
C THR A 8 -10.74 1.21 -33.46
N ASP A 9 -10.96 -0.05 -33.85
CA ASP A 9 -12.26 -0.68 -33.69
C ASP A 9 -12.62 -0.74 -32.19
N PRO A 10 -13.76 -0.15 -31.76
CA PRO A 10 -14.15 -0.10 -30.37
C PRO A 10 -14.23 -1.47 -29.69
N ALA A 11 -14.70 -2.50 -30.41
CA ALA A 11 -14.81 -3.85 -29.88
C ALA A 11 -13.42 -4.45 -29.58
N THR A 12 -12.46 -4.29 -30.50
CA THR A 12 -11.08 -4.72 -30.30
C THR A 12 -10.41 -3.96 -29.15
N PHE A 13 -10.66 -2.65 -29.04
CA PHE A 13 -10.16 -1.85 -27.91
C PHE A 13 -10.64 -2.40 -26.57
N GLU A 14 -11.94 -2.65 -26.42
CA GLU A 14 -12.51 -3.22 -25.18
C GLU A 14 -11.93 -4.60 -24.85
N ILE A 15 -11.77 -5.47 -25.85
CA ILE A 15 -11.17 -6.80 -25.66
C ILE A 15 -9.73 -6.68 -25.18
N VAL A 16 -8.91 -5.80 -25.77
CA VAL A 16 -7.49 -5.65 -25.40
C VAL A 16 -7.37 -4.97 -24.03
N LYS A 17 -8.15 -3.92 -23.78
CA LYS A 17 -8.22 -3.26 -22.46
C LYS A 17 -8.52 -4.28 -21.35
N ASN A 18 -9.59 -5.04 -21.50
CA ASN A 18 -9.97 -6.04 -20.50
C ASN A 18 -8.96 -7.18 -20.40
N SER A 19 -8.23 -7.48 -21.48
CA SER A 19 -7.14 -8.47 -21.44
C SER A 19 -5.99 -8.02 -20.55
N PHE A 20 -5.63 -6.73 -20.52
CA PHE A 20 -4.60 -6.21 -19.60
C PHE A 20 -5.02 -6.37 -18.12
N TYR A 21 -6.28 -6.03 -17.78
CA TYR A 21 -6.81 -6.26 -16.42
C TYR A 21 -6.82 -7.74 -16.05
N LYS A 22 -7.22 -8.59 -16.99
CA LYS A 22 -7.23 -10.05 -16.79
C LYS A 22 -5.83 -10.61 -16.54
N ILE A 23 -4.80 -10.05 -17.18
CA ILE A 23 -3.41 -10.44 -16.93
C ILE A 23 -3.02 -10.14 -15.47
N ALA A 24 -3.32 -8.95 -14.96
CA ALA A 24 -3.05 -8.60 -13.57
C ALA A 24 -3.83 -9.51 -12.59
N GLU A 25 -5.09 -9.84 -12.91
CA GLU A 25 -5.88 -10.79 -12.12
C GLU A 25 -5.30 -12.22 -12.14
N GLU A 26 -4.80 -12.69 -13.28
CA GLU A 26 -4.13 -14.00 -13.36
C GLU A 26 -2.86 -14.03 -12.50
N MET A 27 -2.07 -12.94 -12.46
CA MET A 27 -0.91 -12.82 -11.54
C MET A 27 -1.35 -13.01 -10.08
N ARG A 28 -2.41 -12.30 -9.69
CA ARG A 28 -2.97 -12.37 -8.35
C ARG A 28 -3.35 -13.80 -7.97
N VAL A 29 -4.05 -14.51 -8.86
CA VAL A 29 -4.47 -15.89 -8.62
C VAL A 29 -3.26 -16.83 -8.48
N VAL A 30 -2.24 -16.66 -9.33
CA VAL A 30 -1.01 -17.46 -9.24
C VAL A 30 -0.34 -17.25 -7.89
N LEU A 31 -0.14 -15.99 -7.48
CA LEU A 31 0.51 -15.69 -6.20
C LEU A 31 -0.28 -16.27 -5.02
N ALA A 32 -1.59 -15.99 -4.92
CA ALA A 32 -2.42 -16.47 -3.83
C ALA A 32 -2.40 -17.99 -3.66
N LYS A 33 -2.28 -18.72 -4.77
CA LYS A 33 -2.27 -20.19 -4.74
C LYS A 33 -0.89 -20.80 -4.47
N THR A 34 0.19 -20.07 -4.74
CA THR A 34 1.56 -20.60 -4.66
C THR A 34 2.40 -19.97 -3.56
N ALA A 35 1.98 -18.86 -2.96
CA ALA A 35 2.65 -18.24 -1.81
C ALA A 35 2.66 -19.15 -0.58
N TYR A 36 3.66 -18.94 0.26
CA TYR A 36 3.91 -19.73 1.47
C TYR A 36 3.41 -19.02 2.72
N SER A 37 3.68 -17.71 2.85
CA SER A 37 3.28 -16.96 4.03
C SER A 37 1.75 -16.81 4.15
N PRO A 38 1.18 -16.91 5.36
CA PRO A 38 -0.23 -16.62 5.61
C PRO A 38 -0.62 -15.21 5.15
N LEU A 39 0.28 -14.23 5.28
CA LEU A 39 0.05 -12.85 4.88
C LEU A 39 -0.24 -12.73 3.37
N LEU A 40 0.54 -13.38 2.52
CA LEU A 40 0.29 -13.37 1.08
C LEU A 40 -0.85 -14.30 0.69
N LYS A 41 -0.87 -15.51 1.25
CA LYS A 41 -1.82 -16.55 0.84
C LYS A 41 -3.26 -16.28 1.32
N SER A 42 -3.42 -15.81 2.55
CA SER A 42 -4.72 -15.66 3.22
C SER A 42 -5.14 -14.22 3.40
N ALA A 43 -4.23 -13.33 3.84
CA ALA A 43 -4.55 -11.92 4.04
C ALA A 43 -4.46 -11.08 2.76
N GLY A 44 -3.72 -11.55 1.74
CA GLY A 44 -3.69 -10.93 0.42
C GLY A 44 -2.91 -9.63 0.33
N ASP A 45 -1.80 -9.50 1.09
CA ASP A 45 -1.00 -8.28 1.13
C ASP A 45 0.00 -8.21 -0.03
N TYR A 46 -0.52 -8.00 -1.22
CA TYR A 46 0.25 -7.86 -2.47
C TYR A 46 -0.55 -7.11 -3.53
N SER A 47 0.13 -6.68 -4.60
CA SER A 47 -0.49 -6.03 -5.75
C SER A 47 0.21 -6.36 -7.05
N CYS A 48 -0.57 -6.41 -8.14
CA CYS A 48 -0.15 -6.83 -9.46
C CYS A 48 -0.45 -5.74 -10.50
N GLY A 49 0.49 -5.48 -11.40
CA GLY A 49 0.32 -4.48 -12.45
C GLY A 49 1.01 -4.82 -13.76
N VAL A 50 0.46 -4.27 -14.84
CA VAL A 50 1.02 -4.28 -16.19
C VAL A 50 1.41 -2.86 -16.55
N PHE A 51 2.62 -2.67 -17.07
CA PHE A 51 3.24 -1.37 -17.31
C PHE A 51 3.73 -1.28 -18.76
N GLU A 52 3.66 -0.09 -19.35
CA GLU A 52 4.31 0.18 -20.63
C GLU A 52 5.84 0.39 -20.45
N ALA A 53 6.58 0.51 -21.54
CA ALA A 53 8.04 0.49 -21.54
C ALA A 53 8.72 1.63 -20.74
N ARG A 54 8.03 2.71 -20.39
CA ARG A 54 8.55 3.82 -19.58
C ARG A 54 8.14 3.70 -18.11
N GLY A 55 7.43 2.62 -17.72
CA GLY A 55 7.00 2.35 -16.37
C GLY A 55 5.66 3.00 -15.98
N GLU A 56 4.87 3.50 -16.92
CA GLU A 56 3.51 3.92 -16.65
C GLU A 56 2.59 2.70 -16.53
N MET A 57 1.74 2.66 -15.52
CA MET A 57 0.81 1.55 -15.27
C MET A 57 -0.36 1.61 -16.24
N VAL A 58 -0.53 0.53 -16.99
CA VAL A 58 -1.62 0.35 -17.98
C VAL A 58 -2.85 -0.29 -17.33
N ALA A 59 -2.61 -1.28 -16.46
CA ALA A 59 -3.66 -2.01 -15.75
C ALA A 59 -3.14 -2.56 -14.44
N GLN A 60 -4.05 -2.70 -13.49
CA GLN A 60 -3.80 -3.25 -12.15
C GLN A 60 -4.82 -4.32 -11.79
N GLY A 61 -4.47 -5.18 -10.83
CA GLY A 61 -5.43 -6.07 -10.18
C GLY A 61 -6.38 -5.32 -9.24
N PRO A 62 -7.43 -5.99 -8.74
CA PRO A 62 -8.29 -5.46 -7.67
C PRO A 62 -7.61 -5.60 -6.31
N ASP A 63 -6.41 -5.06 -6.20
CA ASP A 63 -5.46 -5.25 -5.10
C ASP A 63 -5.45 -4.03 -4.16
N LEU A 64 -4.39 -3.87 -3.34
CA LEU A 64 -4.31 -2.82 -2.34
C LEU A 64 -4.06 -1.44 -2.96
N PRO A 65 -4.94 -0.45 -2.77
CA PRO A 65 -4.71 0.90 -3.26
C PRO A 65 -3.42 1.54 -2.74
N ILE A 66 -3.01 1.20 -1.51
CA ILE A 66 -1.77 1.65 -0.90
C ILE A 66 -0.53 1.30 -1.74
N HIS A 67 -0.53 0.14 -2.38
CA HIS A 67 0.56 -0.29 -3.27
C HIS A 67 0.44 0.33 -4.66
N LEU A 68 -0.76 0.34 -5.20
CA LEU A 68 -1.02 0.64 -6.60
C LEU A 68 -0.63 2.06 -7.00
N GLY A 69 -0.81 3.03 -6.11
CA GLY A 69 -0.41 4.42 -6.37
C GLY A 69 1.11 4.62 -6.47
N SER A 70 1.91 3.76 -5.81
CA SER A 70 3.38 3.85 -5.78
C SER A 70 4.10 2.87 -6.72
N MET A 71 3.42 1.85 -7.24
CA MET A 71 4.05 0.86 -8.14
C MET A 71 4.63 1.44 -9.44
N PRO A 72 4.05 2.48 -10.08
CA PRO A 72 4.69 3.10 -11.24
C PRO A 72 6.09 3.64 -10.94
N ASP A 73 6.31 4.21 -9.75
CA ASP A 73 7.63 4.71 -9.36
C ASP A 73 8.65 3.58 -9.22
N ALA A 74 8.21 2.43 -8.70
CA ALA A 74 9.04 1.24 -8.59
C ALA A 74 9.51 0.73 -9.98
N VAL A 75 8.61 0.68 -10.96
CA VAL A 75 8.98 0.25 -12.32
C VAL A 75 9.84 1.31 -13.01
N ARG A 76 9.54 2.60 -12.85
CA ARG A 76 10.37 3.69 -13.37
C ARG A 76 11.79 3.67 -12.81
N ALA A 77 11.98 3.26 -11.56
CA ALA A 77 13.32 3.10 -10.98
C ALA A 77 14.14 2.02 -11.72
N ILE A 78 13.53 0.90 -12.08
CA ILE A 78 14.18 -0.12 -12.90
C ILE A 78 14.53 0.44 -14.28
N VAL A 79 13.59 1.14 -14.93
CA VAL A 79 13.82 1.78 -16.24
C VAL A 79 14.96 2.81 -16.16
N ALA A 80 15.01 3.61 -15.09
CA ALA A 80 16.04 4.62 -14.91
C ALA A 80 17.45 4.04 -14.67
N VAL A 81 17.53 2.94 -13.92
CA VAL A 81 18.83 2.32 -13.56
C VAL A 81 19.38 1.48 -14.70
N PHE A 82 18.54 0.70 -15.37
CA PHE A 82 19.02 -0.26 -16.39
C PHE A 82 18.90 0.28 -17.82
N GLY A 83 18.02 1.23 -18.10
CA GLY A 83 17.90 1.88 -19.41
C GLY A 83 17.71 0.87 -20.55
N SER A 84 18.67 0.84 -21.48
CA SER A 84 18.70 -0.11 -22.59
C SER A 84 19.30 -1.48 -22.24
N ASP A 85 19.90 -1.63 -21.05
CA ASP A 85 20.45 -2.90 -20.55
C ASP A 85 19.34 -3.75 -19.89
N VAL A 86 18.31 -4.05 -20.68
CA VAL A 86 17.17 -4.90 -20.30
C VAL A 86 16.94 -5.92 -21.40
N HIS A 87 16.93 -7.21 -21.06
CA HIS A 87 16.87 -8.30 -22.04
C HIS A 87 15.74 -9.28 -21.74
N ASP A 88 15.33 -10.07 -22.74
CA ASP A 88 14.35 -11.16 -22.50
C ASP A 88 14.91 -12.19 -21.52
N GLY A 89 14.10 -12.60 -20.56
CA GLY A 89 14.51 -13.50 -19.50
C GLY A 89 15.06 -12.81 -18.25
N ASP A 90 15.29 -11.49 -18.26
CA ASP A 90 15.68 -10.75 -17.06
C ASP A 90 14.54 -10.68 -16.05
N VAL A 91 14.90 -10.57 -14.76
CA VAL A 91 14.00 -10.20 -13.66
C VAL A 91 14.74 -9.30 -12.69
N PHE A 92 14.08 -8.24 -12.29
CA PHE A 92 14.62 -7.29 -11.34
C PHE A 92 13.89 -7.39 -10.00
N ILE A 93 14.62 -7.11 -8.91
CA ILE A 93 14.10 -7.05 -7.55
C ILE A 93 14.56 -5.76 -6.89
N HIS A 94 13.68 -5.13 -6.12
CA HIS A 94 14.03 -4.03 -5.23
C HIS A 94 12.94 -3.77 -4.19
N ASN A 95 13.27 -3.07 -3.10
CA ASN A 95 12.32 -2.63 -2.08
C ASN A 95 12.60 -1.22 -1.58
N ASP A 96 13.62 -0.54 -2.08
CA ASP A 96 14.11 0.74 -1.55
C ASP A 96 13.09 1.86 -1.77
N PRO A 97 12.57 2.49 -0.69
CA PRO A 97 11.60 3.60 -0.77
C PRO A 97 12.13 4.82 -1.50
N TYR A 98 13.43 5.07 -1.45
CA TYR A 98 14.11 6.18 -2.12
C TYR A 98 14.43 5.91 -3.60
N PHE A 99 14.10 4.69 -4.07
CA PHE A 99 14.08 4.29 -5.48
C PHE A 99 12.66 3.86 -5.91
N GLY A 100 11.63 4.58 -5.45
CA GLY A 100 10.25 4.33 -5.88
C GLY A 100 9.54 3.17 -5.15
N GLY A 101 10.14 2.58 -4.13
CA GLY A 101 9.45 1.68 -3.21
C GLY A 101 8.49 2.43 -2.29
N SER A 102 7.83 1.71 -1.40
CA SER A 102 6.96 2.24 -0.35
C SER A 102 7.63 2.18 1.02
N HIS A 103 7.97 0.98 1.46
CA HIS A 103 8.78 0.65 2.64
C HIS A 103 9.50 -0.68 2.40
N LEU A 104 10.52 -1.00 3.22
CA LEU A 104 11.39 -2.16 2.95
C LEU A 104 10.66 -3.51 2.89
N PRO A 105 9.60 -3.80 3.70
CA PRO A 105 8.85 -5.05 3.56
C PRO A 105 8.19 -5.26 2.19
N ASP A 106 7.90 -4.20 1.43
CA ASP A 106 7.24 -4.26 0.13
C ASP A 106 8.24 -4.60 -1.00
N VAL A 107 8.46 -5.88 -1.22
CA VAL A 107 9.41 -6.36 -2.23
C VAL A 107 8.76 -6.39 -3.61
N ASN A 108 9.34 -5.63 -4.55
CA ASN A 108 8.93 -5.58 -5.94
C ASN A 108 9.72 -6.58 -6.77
N VAL A 109 9.02 -7.41 -7.55
CA VAL A 109 9.59 -8.25 -8.61
C VAL A 109 9.08 -7.70 -9.94
N VAL A 110 10.01 -7.22 -10.77
CA VAL A 110 9.71 -6.58 -12.06
C VAL A 110 10.30 -7.43 -13.19
N ARG A 111 9.46 -7.81 -14.15
CA ARG A 111 9.87 -8.62 -15.30
C ARG A 111 9.55 -7.90 -16.60
N PRO A 112 10.53 -7.69 -17.52
CA PRO A 112 10.27 -7.19 -18.85
C PRO A 112 9.56 -8.24 -19.71
N ALA A 113 8.69 -7.81 -20.57
CA ALA A 113 7.99 -8.64 -21.55
C ALA A 113 8.49 -8.30 -22.96
N PHE A 114 9.14 -9.24 -23.62
CA PHE A 114 9.61 -9.11 -24.99
C PHE A 114 8.78 -9.98 -25.95
N CYS A 115 8.58 -9.51 -27.17
CA CYS A 115 8.09 -10.32 -28.28
C CYS A 115 9.07 -10.15 -29.45
N SER A 116 9.79 -11.22 -29.78
CA SER A 116 11.04 -11.15 -30.52
C SER A 116 12.00 -10.17 -29.80
N ASP A 117 12.64 -9.26 -30.49
CA ASP A 117 13.58 -8.29 -29.92
C ASP A 117 12.91 -7.00 -29.43
N ARG A 118 11.57 -6.95 -29.39
CA ARG A 118 10.84 -5.74 -29.01
C ARG A 118 10.32 -5.82 -27.58
N LEU A 119 10.74 -4.89 -26.73
CA LEU A 119 10.16 -4.69 -25.41
C LEU A 119 8.70 -4.21 -25.56
N LEU A 120 7.77 -4.95 -24.98
CA LEU A 120 6.35 -4.60 -24.93
C LEU A 120 6.04 -3.70 -23.72
N GLY A 121 6.73 -3.93 -22.61
CA GLY A 121 6.53 -3.29 -21.32
C GLY A 121 6.99 -4.19 -20.20
N TYR A 122 6.45 -3.98 -19.00
CA TYR A 122 6.82 -4.70 -17.79
C TYR A 122 5.60 -5.29 -17.09
N THR A 123 5.83 -6.33 -16.31
CA THR A 123 4.92 -6.79 -15.27
C THR A 123 5.58 -6.59 -13.93
N CYS A 124 4.84 -6.11 -12.95
CA CYS A 124 5.36 -5.92 -11.60
C CYS A 124 4.40 -6.55 -10.59
N LEU A 125 4.97 -7.26 -9.63
CA LEU A 125 4.29 -7.77 -8.46
C LEU A 125 5.01 -7.26 -7.23
N ARG A 126 4.30 -6.49 -6.40
CA ARG A 126 4.70 -6.07 -5.06
C ARG A 126 4.08 -6.99 -4.04
N ALA A 127 4.86 -7.52 -3.12
CA ALA A 127 4.39 -8.36 -2.03
C ALA A 127 5.02 -7.90 -0.72
N HIS A 128 4.19 -7.75 0.32
CA HIS A 128 4.67 -7.45 1.67
C HIS A 128 5.26 -8.71 2.29
N TRP A 129 6.57 -8.72 2.51
CA TRP A 129 7.24 -9.80 3.21
C TRP A 129 7.15 -9.58 4.72
N PRO A 130 6.59 -10.51 5.50
CA PRO A 130 6.48 -10.37 6.95
C PRO A 130 7.80 -10.17 7.66
N ASP A 131 8.92 -10.57 7.04
CA ASP A 131 10.26 -10.38 7.57
C ASP A 131 11.23 -10.01 6.45
N ILE A 132 11.91 -8.89 6.61
CA ILE A 132 12.97 -8.39 5.71
C ILE A 132 14.27 -8.14 6.50
N GLY A 133 14.38 -8.70 7.69
CA GLY A 133 15.56 -8.61 8.56
C GLY A 133 15.76 -7.23 9.18
N SER A 134 15.26 -6.99 10.34
CA SER A 134 15.60 -5.84 11.19
C SER A 134 15.88 -6.33 12.60
N ALA A 135 16.22 -5.42 13.52
CA ALA A 135 16.36 -5.79 14.93
C ALA A 135 15.04 -6.30 15.52
N THR A 136 13.90 -5.79 15.03
CA THR A 136 12.57 -6.14 15.49
C THR A 136 11.87 -7.05 14.45
N PRO A 137 11.24 -8.16 14.85
CA PRO A 137 10.46 -8.98 13.94
C PRO A 137 9.39 -8.17 13.21
N GLY A 138 9.25 -8.38 11.89
CA GLY A 138 8.30 -7.63 11.07
C GLY A 138 8.79 -6.25 10.63
N SER A 139 10.00 -5.83 11.01
CA SER A 139 10.61 -4.53 10.67
C SER A 139 9.98 -3.30 11.34
N TYR A 140 9.07 -3.47 12.29
CA TYR A 140 8.32 -2.40 12.96
C TYR A 140 8.99 -1.96 14.28
N GLY A 141 10.29 -1.69 14.24
CA GLY A 141 11.02 -1.13 15.39
C GLY A 141 11.07 0.40 15.35
N ALA A 142 11.16 1.02 16.53
CA ALA A 142 11.44 2.44 16.67
C ALA A 142 12.92 2.70 16.31
N VAL A 143 13.16 3.18 15.10
CA VAL A 143 14.49 3.46 14.54
C VAL A 143 14.56 4.89 14.01
N THR A 144 15.77 5.45 13.96
CA THR A 144 16.00 6.84 13.52
C THR A 144 16.58 6.96 12.10
N GLN A 145 16.87 5.84 11.48
CA GLN A 145 17.37 5.78 10.09
C GLN A 145 16.88 4.51 9.41
N ILE A 146 16.65 4.57 8.10
CA ILE A 146 16.19 3.44 7.29
C ILE A 146 17.05 2.19 7.41
N PHE A 147 18.33 2.33 7.72
CA PHE A 147 19.25 1.19 7.91
C PHE A 147 18.84 0.24 9.04
N GLY A 148 18.07 0.72 10.03
CA GLY A 148 17.52 -0.10 11.11
C GLY A 148 16.23 -0.85 10.73
N GLU A 149 15.60 -0.53 9.58
CA GLU A 149 14.33 -1.13 9.17
C GLU A 149 14.47 -2.49 8.49
N GLY A 150 15.69 -2.91 8.11
CA GLY A 150 15.96 -4.21 7.51
C GLY A 150 16.81 -4.14 6.24
N LEU A 151 16.80 -5.23 5.47
CA LEU A 151 17.58 -5.37 4.25
C LEU A 151 17.04 -4.43 3.15
N ARG A 152 17.85 -3.44 2.78
CA ARG A 152 17.54 -2.50 1.70
C ARG A 152 18.10 -3.01 0.38
N LEU A 153 17.23 -3.30 -0.56
CA LEU A 153 17.55 -3.74 -1.91
C LEU A 153 17.32 -2.59 -2.89
N PRO A 154 18.36 -1.92 -3.40
CA PRO A 154 18.21 -1.02 -4.53
C PRO A 154 17.78 -1.81 -5.77
N PRO A 155 17.46 -1.16 -6.91
CA PRO A 155 17.19 -1.88 -8.15
C PRO A 155 18.32 -2.85 -8.53
N LEU A 156 18.06 -4.16 -8.46
CA LEU A 156 19.03 -5.24 -8.71
C LEU A 156 18.48 -6.22 -9.75
N ARG A 157 19.38 -6.79 -10.59
CA ARG A 157 19.03 -7.89 -11.49
C ARG A 157 19.13 -9.21 -10.74
N LEU A 158 17.96 -9.80 -10.44
CA LEU A 158 17.87 -11.11 -9.77
C LEU A 158 18.08 -12.28 -10.75
N ILE A 159 17.54 -12.15 -11.95
CA ILE A 159 17.70 -13.14 -13.04
C ILE A 159 18.24 -12.40 -14.26
N SER A 160 19.28 -12.94 -14.88
CA SER A 160 19.88 -12.41 -16.10
C SER A 160 19.70 -13.41 -17.23
N GLY A 161 18.95 -13.06 -18.28
CA GLY A 161 18.73 -13.94 -19.43
C GLY A 161 18.19 -15.34 -19.07
N GLY A 162 17.39 -15.44 -18.01
CA GLY A 162 16.85 -16.71 -17.51
C GLY A 162 17.70 -17.41 -16.44
N VAL A 163 18.90 -16.90 -16.11
CA VAL A 163 19.81 -17.48 -15.12
C VAL A 163 19.70 -16.72 -13.79
N LEU A 164 19.33 -17.43 -12.73
CA LEU A 164 19.19 -16.87 -11.37
C LEU A 164 20.57 -16.50 -10.80
N ASN A 165 20.67 -15.30 -10.23
CA ASN A 165 21.80 -14.90 -9.40
C ASN A 165 21.67 -15.55 -8.00
N THR A 166 22.25 -16.74 -7.87
CA THR A 166 22.16 -17.54 -6.65
C THR A 166 22.84 -16.91 -5.45
N ASP A 167 23.84 -16.05 -5.65
CA ASP A 167 24.55 -15.40 -4.55
C ASP A 167 23.70 -14.25 -4.01
N LEU A 168 22.98 -13.51 -4.87
CA LEU A 168 22.00 -12.52 -4.42
C LEU A 168 20.84 -13.19 -3.66
N GLU A 169 20.32 -14.32 -4.17
CA GLU A 169 19.29 -15.08 -3.45
C GLU A 169 19.77 -15.51 -2.06
N LYS A 170 20.96 -16.08 -1.95
CA LYS A 170 21.57 -16.48 -0.67
C LYS A 170 21.74 -15.28 0.27
N LEU A 171 22.22 -14.14 -0.26
CA LEU A 171 22.37 -12.91 0.53
C LEU A 171 21.02 -12.47 1.13
N ILE A 172 19.97 -12.43 0.33
CA ILE A 172 18.62 -12.07 0.80
C ILE A 172 18.15 -13.05 1.89
N LEU A 173 18.23 -14.34 1.63
CA LEU A 173 17.75 -15.38 2.54
C LEU A 173 18.54 -15.46 3.84
N ALA A 174 19.83 -15.11 3.84
CA ALA A 174 20.66 -15.06 5.03
C ALA A 174 20.30 -13.91 5.98
N ASN A 175 19.58 -12.90 5.49
CA ASN A 175 19.20 -11.71 6.27
C ASN A 175 17.76 -11.75 6.82
N VAL A 176 17.04 -12.85 6.66
CA VAL A 176 15.65 -13.01 7.14
C VAL A 176 15.53 -14.16 8.14
N ARG A 177 14.56 -14.06 9.07
CA ARG A 177 14.31 -15.08 10.10
C ARG A 177 13.62 -16.34 9.57
N THR A 178 12.83 -16.20 8.48
CA THR A 178 12.03 -17.27 7.90
C THR A 178 12.42 -17.55 6.44
N PRO A 179 13.68 -18.01 6.18
CA PRO A 179 14.22 -18.10 4.82
C PRO A 179 13.44 -19.06 3.90
N ASP A 180 12.94 -20.18 4.42
CA ASP A 180 12.16 -21.13 3.62
C ASP A 180 10.85 -20.52 3.13
N GLU A 181 10.17 -19.75 3.99
CA GLU A 181 8.93 -19.05 3.65
C GLU A 181 9.21 -17.93 2.64
N ARG A 182 10.28 -17.13 2.84
CA ARG A 182 10.67 -16.06 1.89
C ARG A 182 11.07 -16.62 0.53
N LYS A 183 11.77 -17.74 0.51
CA LYS A 183 12.12 -18.43 -0.75
C LYS A 183 10.88 -18.89 -1.50
N GLY A 184 9.90 -19.45 -0.79
CA GLY A 184 8.62 -19.84 -1.37
C GLY A 184 7.83 -18.67 -1.91
N ASP A 185 7.76 -17.56 -1.17
CA ASP A 185 7.07 -16.34 -1.60
C ASP A 185 7.76 -15.68 -2.81
N LEU A 186 9.10 -15.64 -2.83
CA LEU A 186 9.85 -15.15 -3.99
C LEU A 186 9.59 -16.02 -5.23
N ALA A 187 9.59 -17.34 -5.09
CA ALA A 187 9.27 -18.24 -6.19
C ALA A 187 7.84 -18.02 -6.73
N ALA A 188 6.88 -17.75 -5.84
CA ALA A 188 5.50 -17.40 -6.21
C ALA A 188 5.42 -16.08 -6.98
N GLN A 189 6.15 -15.03 -6.55
CA GLN A 189 6.25 -13.76 -7.27
C GLN A 189 6.88 -13.95 -8.67
N LEU A 190 7.94 -14.75 -8.79
CA LEU A 190 8.58 -15.08 -10.05
C LEU A 190 7.65 -15.83 -11.01
N ALA A 191 6.87 -16.80 -10.50
CA ALA A 191 5.89 -17.55 -11.29
C ALA A 191 4.75 -16.65 -11.78
N ALA A 192 4.23 -15.75 -10.92
CA ALA A 192 3.15 -14.84 -11.26
C ALA A 192 3.58 -13.83 -12.35
N THR A 193 4.75 -13.22 -12.21
CA THR A 193 5.28 -12.29 -13.22
C THR A 193 5.61 -12.99 -14.55
N LEU A 194 6.11 -14.24 -14.51
CA LEU A 194 6.31 -15.04 -15.71
C LEU A 194 4.99 -15.31 -16.44
N ARG A 195 3.95 -15.73 -15.70
CA ARG A 195 2.62 -15.96 -16.27
C ARG A 195 2.11 -14.72 -17.01
N ALA A 196 2.26 -13.54 -16.43
CA ALA A 196 1.80 -12.29 -17.03
C ALA A 196 2.57 -11.93 -18.30
N THR A 197 3.90 -12.08 -18.31
CA THR A 197 4.69 -11.82 -19.53
C THR A 197 4.32 -12.76 -20.66
N GLU A 198 4.08 -14.05 -20.39
CA GLU A 198 3.61 -14.99 -21.40
C GLU A 198 2.24 -14.59 -21.98
N ARG A 199 1.33 -14.08 -21.15
CA ARG A 199 0.04 -13.56 -21.64
C ARG A 199 0.21 -12.32 -22.52
N LEU A 200 1.11 -11.39 -22.16
CA LEU A 200 1.44 -10.25 -23.02
C LEU A 200 2.05 -10.68 -24.35
N LYS A 201 2.94 -11.67 -24.37
CA LYS A 201 3.50 -12.25 -25.59
C LYS A 201 2.41 -12.86 -26.50
N ILE A 202 1.41 -13.55 -25.92
CA ILE A 202 0.26 -14.09 -26.66
C ILE A 202 -0.53 -12.96 -27.31
N LEU A 203 -0.82 -11.88 -26.57
CA LEU A 203 -1.52 -10.72 -27.15
C LEU A 203 -0.70 -10.05 -28.25
N ALA A 204 0.61 -9.91 -28.09
CA ALA A 204 1.49 -9.33 -29.10
C ALA A 204 1.56 -10.17 -30.37
N ARG A 205 1.57 -11.51 -30.26
CA ARG A 205 1.48 -12.41 -31.42
C ARG A 205 0.15 -12.28 -32.15
N ARG A 206 -0.96 -12.12 -31.42
CA ARG A 206 -2.31 -12.00 -31.99
C ARG A 206 -2.57 -10.67 -32.68
N TYR A 207 -2.15 -9.56 -32.09
CA TYR A 207 -2.47 -8.20 -32.56
C TYR A 207 -1.30 -7.48 -33.23
N GLY A 208 -0.08 -7.99 -33.08
CA GLY A 208 1.17 -7.34 -33.46
C GLY A 208 1.71 -6.44 -32.33
N SER A 209 3.03 -6.51 -32.08
CA SER A 209 3.70 -5.79 -30.97
C SER A 209 3.46 -4.27 -31.02
N ALA A 210 3.56 -3.66 -32.22
CA ALA A 210 3.34 -2.22 -32.39
C ALA A 210 1.92 -1.79 -32.03
N LYS A 211 0.91 -2.56 -32.46
CA LYS A 211 -0.49 -2.28 -32.13
C LYS A 211 -0.76 -2.47 -30.64
N LEU A 212 -0.20 -3.52 -30.01
CA LEU A 212 -0.38 -3.77 -28.58
C LEU A 212 0.16 -2.61 -27.74
N ILE A 213 1.37 -2.11 -28.06
CA ILE A 213 1.95 -0.92 -27.41
C ILE A 213 1.06 0.31 -27.65
N GLY A 214 0.52 0.49 -28.86
CA GLY A 214 -0.45 1.55 -29.16
C GLY A 214 -1.73 1.44 -28.33
N TYR A 215 -2.22 0.23 -28.06
CA TYR A 215 -3.37 0.01 -27.18
C TYR A 215 -3.05 0.36 -25.71
N MET A 216 -1.85 0.09 -25.20
CA MET A 216 -1.45 0.50 -23.87
C MET A 216 -1.59 2.03 -23.69
N ALA A 217 -1.06 2.80 -24.63
CA ALA A 217 -1.22 4.26 -24.63
C ALA A 217 -2.69 4.69 -24.69
N GLN A 218 -3.48 4.09 -25.60
CA GLN A 218 -4.90 4.41 -25.76
C GLN A 218 -5.72 4.11 -24.49
N VAL A 219 -5.40 3.05 -23.74
CA VAL A 219 -6.07 2.71 -22.47
C VAL A 219 -5.80 3.78 -21.42
N MET A 220 -4.57 4.27 -21.33
CA MET A 220 -4.25 5.37 -20.41
C MET A 220 -4.91 6.68 -20.84
N ASP A 221 -4.88 7.02 -22.12
CA ASP A 221 -5.54 8.22 -22.65
C ASP A 221 -7.07 8.16 -22.48
N TYR A 222 -7.66 6.98 -22.58
CA TYR A 222 -9.08 6.76 -22.29
C TYR A 222 -9.39 7.08 -20.81
N SER A 223 -8.58 6.56 -19.88
CA SER A 223 -8.76 6.82 -18.45
C SER A 223 -8.55 8.30 -18.10
N GLU A 224 -7.58 8.97 -18.72
CA GLU A 224 -7.39 10.43 -18.56
C GLU A 224 -8.62 11.21 -19.01
N ARG A 225 -9.16 10.92 -20.21
CA ARG A 225 -10.36 11.61 -20.70
C ARG A 225 -11.56 11.39 -19.79
N MET A 226 -11.75 10.15 -19.28
CA MET A 226 -12.84 9.88 -18.33
C MET A 226 -12.68 10.67 -17.04
N MET A 227 -11.47 10.68 -16.44
CA MET A 227 -11.19 11.44 -15.22
C MET A 227 -11.44 12.93 -15.43
N ARG A 228 -10.95 13.52 -16.52
CA ARG A 228 -11.19 14.92 -16.84
C ARG A 228 -12.67 15.23 -17.04
N ALA A 229 -13.41 14.35 -17.70
CA ALA A 229 -14.85 14.51 -17.87
C ALA A 229 -15.58 14.48 -16.53
N THR A 230 -15.22 13.53 -15.64
CA THR A 230 -15.78 13.48 -14.30
C THR A 230 -15.47 14.76 -13.50
N LEU A 231 -14.25 15.28 -13.59
CA LEU A 231 -13.86 16.52 -12.92
C LEU A 231 -14.65 17.73 -13.45
N MET A 232 -14.96 17.79 -14.73
CA MET A 232 -15.75 18.89 -15.31
C MET A 232 -17.19 18.93 -14.78
N GLU A 233 -17.74 17.81 -14.32
CA GLU A 233 -19.08 17.76 -13.71
C GLU A 233 -19.12 18.22 -12.26
N LEU A 234 -17.94 18.35 -11.61
CA LEU A 234 -17.83 18.73 -10.21
C LEU A 234 -17.65 20.25 -10.05
N PRO A 235 -18.09 20.84 -8.92
CA PRO A 235 -17.90 22.26 -8.67
C PRO A 235 -16.41 22.60 -8.53
N ASP A 236 -16.02 23.78 -9.03
CA ASP A 236 -14.72 24.38 -8.70
C ASP A 236 -14.70 24.79 -7.24
N GLY A 237 -13.54 24.67 -6.60
CA GLY A 237 -13.42 25.02 -5.19
C GLY A 237 -12.02 24.79 -4.64
N LEU A 238 -11.82 25.31 -3.44
CA LEU A 238 -10.62 25.14 -2.63
C LEU A 238 -11.05 24.73 -1.22
N GLY A 239 -10.51 23.64 -0.74
CA GLY A 239 -10.69 23.20 0.64
C GLY A 239 -9.36 22.92 1.30
N THR A 240 -9.30 23.09 2.61
CA THR A 240 -8.12 22.78 3.42
C THR A 240 -8.51 21.92 4.60
N PHE A 241 -7.61 21.07 5.02
CA PHE A 241 -7.78 20.24 6.20
C PHE A 241 -6.44 20.02 6.89
N GLU A 242 -6.47 19.87 8.21
CA GLU A 242 -5.29 19.50 8.99
C GLU A 242 -5.65 18.42 10.01
N ASP A 243 -4.69 17.57 10.32
CA ASP A 243 -4.84 16.49 11.30
C ASP A 243 -3.48 16.21 11.95
N PHE A 244 -3.50 15.53 13.10
CA PHE A 244 -2.31 15.29 13.91
C PHE A 244 -2.06 13.78 14.04
N CYS A 245 -0.81 13.35 13.84
CA CYS A 245 -0.36 12.01 14.16
C CYS A 245 0.02 11.92 15.64
N ASP A 246 -0.09 10.73 16.23
CA ASP A 246 0.07 10.49 17.66
C ASP A 246 1.53 10.56 18.14
N GLY A 247 2.49 10.74 17.23
CA GLY A 247 3.93 10.76 17.46
C GLY A 247 4.66 9.88 16.46
N ASP A 248 5.98 9.76 16.57
CA ASP A 248 6.82 9.00 15.65
C ASP A 248 7.47 7.74 16.26
N GLY A 249 7.20 7.47 17.54
CA GLY A 249 7.74 6.34 18.29
C GLY A 249 9.12 6.62 18.92
N ILE A 250 9.64 7.83 18.80
CA ILE A 250 10.92 8.24 19.40
C ILE A 250 10.65 9.34 20.42
N ALA A 251 11.04 9.10 21.66
CA ALA A 251 10.91 10.10 22.72
C ALA A 251 11.70 11.37 22.36
N ASP A 252 11.07 12.53 22.52
CA ASP A 252 11.68 13.83 22.22
C ASP A 252 12.55 14.36 23.36
N ASP A 253 12.25 13.94 24.59
CA ASP A 253 12.94 14.39 25.78
C ASP A 253 13.10 13.29 26.86
N ALA A 254 13.71 13.63 27.96
CA ALA A 254 13.93 12.73 29.10
C ALA A 254 12.63 12.31 29.83
N SER A 255 11.49 12.94 29.56
CA SER A 255 10.19 12.55 30.12
C SER A 255 9.59 11.34 29.39
N GLY A 256 10.13 10.97 28.22
CA GLY A 256 9.62 9.91 27.37
C GLY A 256 8.43 10.36 26.50
N ALA A 257 8.19 11.67 26.41
CA ALA A 257 7.13 12.21 25.57
C ALA A 257 7.47 12.01 24.09
N ASP A 258 6.50 11.53 23.33
CA ASP A 258 6.52 11.42 21.86
C ASP A 258 5.55 12.46 21.31
N ALA A 259 6.09 13.52 20.72
CA ALA A 259 5.30 14.69 20.34
C ALA A 259 4.45 14.43 19.09
N GLN A 260 3.23 14.89 19.12
CA GLN A 260 2.37 14.94 17.93
C GLN A 260 3.00 15.83 16.86
N PHE A 261 2.81 15.45 15.61
CA PHE A 261 3.17 16.26 14.44
C PHE A 261 1.96 16.44 13.52
N ARG A 262 1.96 17.55 12.80
CA ARG A 262 0.85 17.99 11.97
C ARG A 262 1.07 17.66 10.51
N ILE A 263 0.00 17.18 9.86
CA ILE A 263 -0.12 17.15 8.41
C ILE A 263 -1.20 18.15 8.00
N ARG A 264 -0.92 18.94 6.96
CA ARG A 264 -1.89 19.85 6.36
C ARG A 264 -2.00 19.58 4.87
N VAL A 265 -3.22 19.61 4.35
CA VAL A 265 -3.49 19.45 2.92
C VAL A 265 -4.46 20.52 2.44
N SER A 266 -4.21 21.05 1.26
CA SER A 266 -5.20 21.81 0.49
C SER A 266 -5.52 21.08 -0.80
N VAL A 267 -6.79 21.04 -1.18
CA VAL A 267 -7.26 20.47 -2.43
C VAL A 267 -7.97 21.55 -3.22
N GLN A 268 -7.42 21.89 -4.37
CA GLN A 268 -7.99 22.87 -5.29
C GLN A 268 -8.46 22.17 -6.57
N LYS A 269 -9.73 22.28 -6.88
CA LYS A 269 -10.33 21.83 -8.14
C LYS A 269 -10.56 23.02 -9.05
N ILE A 270 -10.03 22.97 -10.27
CA ILE A 270 -10.15 24.01 -11.30
C ILE A 270 -10.41 23.32 -12.63
N ALA A 271 -11.59 23.54 -13.21
CA ALA A 271 -12.03 22.94 -14.47
C ALA A 271 -11.80 21.42 -14.48
N ASP A 272 -10.91 20.90 -15.32
CA ASP A 272 -10.61 19.47 -15.48
C ASP A 272 -9.38 18.98 -14.68
N ARG A 273 -8.95 19.74 -13.65
CA ARG A 273 -7.71 19.49 -12.89
C ARG A 273 -7.90 19.58 -11.39
N LEU A 274 -7.05 18.83 -10.68
CA LEU A 274 -6.90 18.88 -9.23
C LEU A 274 -5.45 19.20 -8.85
N ILE A 275 -5.29 20.07 -7.86
CA ILE A 275 -4.01 20.36 -7.22
C ILE A 275 -4.16 20.00 -5.75
N VAL A 276 -3.30 19.12 -5.27
CA VAL A 276 -3.21 18.70 -3.86
C VAL A 276 -1.88 19.20 -3.32
N ASP A 277 -1.92 20.10 -2.36
CA ASP A 277 -0.74 20.80 -1.84
C ASP A 277 -0.61 20.58 -0.33
N PHE A 278 0.57 20.16 0.10
CA PHE A 278 0.92 19.85 1.48
C PHE A 278 1.69 20.99 2.19
N ALA A 279 1.68 22.20 1.64
CA ALA A 279 2.30 23.36 2.29
C ALA A 279 1.74 23.58 3.70
N GLY A 280 2.62 23.75 4.69
CA GLY A 280 2.27 23.88 6.10
C GLY A 280 2.23 22.55 6.87
N THR A 281 2.56 21.42 6.23
CA THR A 281 2.87 20.16 6.91
C THR A 281 4.22 20.28 7.62
N ASP A 282 4.37 19.62 8.77
CA ASP A 282 5.62 19.62 9.53
C ASP A 282 6.75 18.90 8.80
N SER A 283 7.98 19.24 9.18
CA SER A 283 9.19 18.60 8.65
C SER A 283 9.22 17.11 8.99
N GLN A 284 10.06 16.36 8.24
CA GLN A 284 10.31 14.95 8.56
C GLN A 284 10.72 14.77 10.04
N VAL A 285 10.22 13.69 10.64
CA VAL A 285 10.41 13.36 12.04
C VAL A 285 11.59 12.38 12.23
N LYS A 286 12.01 12.16 13.48
CA LYS A 286 13.15 11.29 13.80
C LYS A 286 12.83 9.82 13.61
N GLY A 287 11.59 9.43 13.98
CA GLY A 287 11.12 8.05 13.94
C GLY A 287 10.54 7.65 12.58
N PRO A 288 10.07 6.40 12.43
CA PRO A 288 9.73 5.79 11.14
C PRO A 288 8.36 6.20 10.56
N MET A 289 7.84 7.38 10.95
CA MET A 289 6.58 7.94 10.44
C MET A 289 6.74 8.81 9.19
N ASN A 290 7.92 8.86 8.58
CA ASN A 290 8.18 9.64 7.37
C ASN A 290 7.71 8.89 6.12
N ALA A 291 7.02 9.57 5.20
CA ALA A 291 6.54 8.98 3.96
C ALA A 291 7.39 9.39 2.75
N PRO A 292 7.81 8.46 1.90
CA PRO A 292 8.24 8.82 0.55
C PRO A 292 7.04 9.36 -0.25
N LEU A 293 7.29 10.24 -1.23
CA LEU A 293 6.22 10.88 -2.01
C LEU A 293 5.28 9.85 -2.68
N SER A 294 5.78 8.70 -3.06
CA SER A 294 5.01 7.60 -3.65
C SER A 294 3.90 7.09 -2.72
N VAL A 295 4.16 7.01 -1.42
CA VAL A 295 3.18 6.62 -0.40
C VAL A 295 2.12 7.72 -0.21
N THR A 296 2.55 8.97 -0.13
CA THR A 296 1.64 10.13 -0.08
C THR A 296 0.74 10.19 -1.31
N ALA A 297 1.29 9.94 -2.51
CA ALA A 297 0.51 9.89 -3.74
C ALA A 297 -0.56 8.78 -3.70
N SER A 298 -0.24 7.61 -3.15
CA SER A 298 -1.22 6.52 -2.96
C SER A 298 -2.40 6.98 -2.08
N GLY A 299 -2.13 7.67 -0.98
CA GLY A 299 -3.16 8.26 -0.10
C GLY A 299 -4.02 9.27 -0.83
N VAL A 300 -3.40 10.19 -1.57
CA VAL A 300 -4.10 11.21 -2.39
C VAL A 300 -5.01 10.54 -3.42
N TYR A 301 -4.49 9.61 -4.20
CA TYR A 301 -5.27 8.93 -5.25
C TYR A 301 -6.44 8.14 -4.68
N CYS A 302 -6.26 7.47 -3.56
CA CYS A 302 -7.33 6.75 -2.88
C CYS A 302 -8.43 7.69 -2.38
N GLY A 303 -8.08 8.75 -1.66
CA GLY A 303 -9.04 9.74 -1.14
C GLY A 303 -9.83 10.41 -2.26
N LEU A 304 -9.14 10.88 -3.32
CA LEU A 304 -9.77 11.49 -4.48
C LEU A 304 -10.70 10.50 -5.20
N LYS A 305 -10.21 9.29 -5.51
CA LYS A 305 -11.00 8.29 -6.24
C LYS A 305 -12.27 7.90 -5.48
N THR A 306 -12.16 7.75 -4.16
CA THR A 306 -13.31 7.44 -3.30
C THR A 306 -14.38 8.53 -3.34
N ALA A 307 -13.98 9.81 -3.40
CA ALA A 307 -14.91 10.94 -3.42
C ALA A 307 -15.49 11.21 -4.82
N ILE A 308 -14.65 11.19 -5.87
CA ILE A 308 -15.04 11.69 -7.19
C ILE A 308 -15.49 10.59 -8.16
N ASP A 309 -15.13 9.34 -7.91
CA ASP A 309 -15.54 8.19 -8.75
C ASP A 309 -15.89 6.95 -7.89
N PRO A 310 -16.88 7.08 -6.98
CA PRO A 310 -17.22 6.02 -6.02
C PRO A 310 -17.72 4.73 -6.68
N ASN A 311 -18.17 4.79 -7.93
CA ASN A 311 -18.60 3.64 -8.71
C ASN A 311 -17.45 2.99 -9.51
N ASN A 312 -16.24 3.52 -9.40
CA ASN A 312 -15.04 3.05 -10.08
C ASN A 312 -15.23 2.90 -11.61
N LEU A 313 -15.86 3.90 -12.23
CA LEU A 313 -16.14 3.91 -13.68
C LEU A 313 -14.89 4.23 -14.49
N THR A 314 -14.00 5.08 -13.98
CA THR A 314 -12.72 5.39 -14.60
C THR A 314 -11.73 4.27 -14.30
N PRO A 315 -11.21 3.57 -15.31
CA PRO A 315 -10.22 2.52 -15.09
C PRO A 315 -8.97 3.06 -14.37
N PRO A 316 -8.59 2.49 -13.22
CA PRO A 316 -7.43 2.97 -12.46
C PRO A 316 -6.13 2.56 -13.18
N ASN A 317 -5.38 3.55 -13.64
CA ASN A 317 -4.05 3.41 -14.26
C ASN A 317 -3.33 4.76 -14.25
N SER A 318 -2.11 4.84 -14.77
CA SER A 318 -1.35 6.09 -14.80
C SER A 318 -2.08 7.23 -15.53
N GLY A 319 -2.91 6.91 -16.52
CA GLY A 319 -3.69 7.91 -17.27
C GLY A 319 -4.69 8.66 -16.40
N CYS A 320 -5.39 7.97 -15.49
CA CYS A 320 -6.40 8.63 -14.65
C CYS A 320 -5.80 9.65 -13.67
N TRP A 321 -4.52 9.54 -13.35
CA TRP A 321 -3.82 10.44 -12.44
C TRP A 321 -3.18 11.65 -13.10
N ARG A 322 -3.14 11.73 -14.45
CA ARG A 322 -2.55 12.85 -15.20
C ARG A 322 -3.25 14.19 -14.98
N ALA A 323 -4.52 14.16 -14.56
CA ALA A 323 -5.29 15.35 -14.22
C ALA A 323 -4.99 15.88 -12.80
N ILE A 324 -4.16 15.17 -12.01
CA ILE A 324 -3.90 15.44 -10.60
C ILE A 324 -2.44 15.85 -10.41
N GLN A 325 -2.23 17.02 -9.82
CA GLN A 325 -0.91 17.52 -9.43
C GLN A 325 -0.75 17.45 -7.92
N ILE A 326 0.27 16.73 -7.43
CA ILE A 326 0.62 16.67 -6.01
C ILE A 326 1.83 17.57 -5.78
N ARG A 327 1.77 18.41 -4.75
CA ARG A 327 2.83 19.32 -4.31
C ARG A 327 3.19 19.03 -2.86
N ALA A 328 4.40 18.55 -2.62
CA ALA A 328 4.97 18.36 -1.29
C ALA A 328 6.46 18.69 -1.38
N ALA A 329 6.91 19.66 -0.62
CA ALA A 329 8.34 19.99 -0.57
C ALA A 329 9.13 18.80 -0.01
N LYS A 330 10.37 18.63 -0.46
CA LYS A 330 11.28 17.65 0.13
C LYS A 330 11.59 18.01 1.59
N GLY A 331 11.79 16.98 2.42
CA GLY A 331 12.05 17.15 3.84
C GLY A 331 10.80 17.37 4.70
N LEU A 332 9.59 17.32 4.11
CA LEU A 332 8.35 17.20 4.88
C LEU A 332 8.10 15.74 5.26
N VAL A 333 7.36 15.50 6.34
CA VAL A 333 6.96 14.14 6.77
C VAL A 333 6.22 13.36 5.68
N VAL A 334 5.59 14.02 4.73
CA VAL A 334 4.89 13.45 3.56
C VAL A 334 5.76 13.35 2.30
N ASN A 335 7.00 13.81 2.33
CA ASN A 335 7.98 13.70 1.26
C ASN A 335 9.41 13.73 1.83
N ALA A 336 9.73 12.67 2.58
CA ALA A 336 10.97 12.56 3.32
C ALA A 336 12.20 12.39 2.43
N GLU A 337 13.34 12.82 2.94
CA GLU A 337 14.64 12.66 2.32
C GLU A 337 15.45 11.58 3.05
N PHE A 338 16.26 10.84 2.27
CA PHE A 338 17.21 9.86 2.77
C PHE A 338 18.17 10.51 3.82
N PRO A 339 18.50 9.86 4.93
CA PRO A 339 18.20 8.46 5.29
C PRO A 339 17.04 8.30 6.30
N ALA A 340 16.00 9.14 6.27
CA ALA A 340 14.89 9.07 7.20
C ALA A 340 14.23 7.68 7.19
N PRO A 341 13.82 7.13 8.35
CA PRO A 341 13.11 5.87 8.43
C PRO A 341 11.64 6.06 7.99
N VAL A 342 11.03 5.04 7.36
CA VAL A 342 9.75 5.20 6.66
C VAL A 342 8.76 4.04 6.89
N VAL A 343 9.12 3.01 7.67
CA VAL A 343 8.36 1.75 7.69
C VAL A 343 6.92 1.92 8.15
N TYR A 344 6.64 2.79 9.11
CA TYR A 344 5.27 3.02 9.60
C TYR A 344 4.41 3.83 8.62
N ALA A 345 5.02 4.75 7.89
CA ALA A 345 4.28 5.71 7.08
C ALA A 345 3.48 5.05 5.93
N ASN A 346 3.96 3.93 5.39
CA ASN A 346 3.22 3.20 4.37
C ASN A 346 1.78 2.87 4.82
N HIS A 347 1.60 2.58 6.12
CA HIS A 347 0.31 2.23 6.70
C HIS A 347 -0.39 3.42 7.37
N GLU A 348 0.36 4.30 8.03
CA GLU A 348 -0.24 5.32 8.89
C GLU A 348 -0.42 6.66 8.16
N ILE A 349 0.64 7.16 7.50
CA ILE A 349 0.54 8.43 6.75
C ILE A 349 -0.37 8.29 5.53
N SER A 350 -0.33 7.17 4.82
CA SER A 350 -1.19 6.96 3.64
C SER A 350 -2.68 6.97 4.01
N HIS A 351 -3.06 6.32 5.13
CA HIS A 351 -4.43 6.32 5.65
C HIS A 351 -4.85 7.74 6.05
N ARG A 352 -3.97 8.44 6.78
CA ARG A 352 -4.19 9.80 7.22
C ARG A 352 -4.41 10.73 6.03
N VAL A 353 -3.55 10.66 5.02
CA VAL A 353 -3.64 11.47 3.79
C VAL A 353 -4.95 11.19 3.05
N ALA A 354 -5.37 9.94 2.91
CA ALA A 354 -6.62 9.60 2.23
C ALA A 354 -7.85 10.22 2.93
N ASP A 355 -7.92 10.11 4.26
CA ASP A 355 -9.00 10.72 5.06
C ASP A 355 -8.95 12.25 5.01
N MET A 356 -7.76 12.85 5.07
CA MET A 356 -7.58 14.30 5.04
C MET A 356 -7.94 14.92 3.69
N VAL A 357 -7.65 14.23 2.58
CA VAL A 357 -8.10 14.65 1.24
C VAL A 357 -9.62 14.72 1.19
N MET A 358 -10.33 13.73 1.74
CA MET A 358 -11.80 13.79 1.87
C MET A 358 -12.26 14.93 2.79
N GLY A 359 -11.54 15.17 3.91
CA GLY A 359 -11.78 16.29 4.81
C GLY A 359 -11.66 17.66 4.11
N ALA A 360 -10.64 17.84 3.25
CA ALA A 360 -10.47 19.05 2.46
C ALA A 360 -11.57 19.22 1.40
N LEU A 361 -11.93 18.13 0.69
CA LEU A 361 -13.03 18.12 -0.27
C LEU A 361 -14.38 18.46 0.37
N ALA A 362 -14.59 18.12 1.65
CA ALA A 362 -15.82 18.45 2.39
C ALA A 362 -16.15 19.95 2.43
N ASN A 363 -15.16 20.83 2.24
CA ASN A 363 -15.35 22.27 2.25
C ASN A 363 -16.16 22.77 1.04
N PHE A 364 -16.16 22.05 -0.08
CA PHE A 364 -16.88 22.46 -1.30
C PHE A 364 -17.65 21.31 -1.99
N MET A 365 -17.43 20.05 -1.58
CA MET A 365 -18.15 18.86 -2.07
C MET A 365 -18.64 17.96 -0.92
N PRO A 366 -19.38 18.50 0.08
CA PRO A 366 -19.71 17.76 1.30
C PRO A 366 -20.61 16.53 1.09
N GLU A 367 -21.35 16.48 -0.01
CA GLU A 367 -22.25 15.37 -0.32
C GLU A 367 -21.55 14.18 -1.03
N GLN A 368 -20.25 14.31 -1.32
CA GLN A 368 -19.49 13.28 -2.03
C GLN A 368 -18.42 12.58 -1.17
N VAL A 369 -18.24 13.06 0.05
CA VAL A 369 -17.20 12.56 0.94
C VAL A 369 -17.79 11.80 2.12
N MET A 370 -16.98 10.97 2.74
CA MET A 370 -17.27 10.31 4.00
C MET A 370 -16.42 10.93 5.13
N ALA A 371 -16.88 10.79 6.37
CA ALA A 371 -16.09 11.12 7.54
C ALA A 371 -14.89 10.18 7.67
N CYS A 372 -13.96 10.49 8.60
CA CYS A 372 -12.74 9.72 8.81
C CYS A 372 -13.03 8.21 8.96
N SER A 373 -12.24 7.40 8.28
CA SER A 373 -12.18 5.97 8.55
C SER A 373 -11.45 5.70 9.88
N GLN A 374 -11.13 4.47 10.21
CA GLN A 374 -10.26 4.18 11.36
C GLN A 374 -8.91 4.94 11.30
N GLY A 375 -8.43 5.30 10.10
CA GLY A 375 -7.25 6.14 9.87
C GLY A 375 -5.92 5.55 10.35
N THR A 376 -5.83 4.24 10.48
CA THR A 376 -4.66 3.46 10.89
C THR A 376 -4.77 2.04 10.36
N SER A 377 -3.66 1.35 10.14
CA SER A 377 -3.69 -0.11 9.91
C SER A 377 -3.76 -0.89 11.21
N ALA A 378 -3.37 -0.28 12.32
CA ALA A 378 -3.32 -0.91 13.64
C ALA A 378 -2.57 -2.25 13.60
N ILE A 379 -1.27 -2.19 13.34
CA ILE A 379 -0.41 -3.35 13.11
C ILE A 379 0.11 -3.89 14.43
N LEU A 380 0.05 -5.21 14.59
CA LEU A 380 0.81 -5.94 15.59
C LEU A 380 1.67 -6.97 14.88
N THR A 381 2.99 -6.91 15.11
CA THR A 381 3.93 -7.97 14.72
C THR A 381 4.39 -8.72 15.96
N LEU A 382 4.53 -10.03 15.84
CA LEU A 382 5.10 -10.90 16.86
C LEU A 382 6.12 -11.82 16.22
N GLY A 383 7.27 -12.00 16.86
CA GLY A 383 8.28 -12.94 16.36
C GLY A 383 9.07 -13.56 17.50
N GLY A 384 9.50 -14.78 17.28
CA GLY A 384 10.23 -15.57 18.26
C GLY A 384 10.53 -16.97 17.74
N VAL A 385 10.71 -17.91 18.67
CA VAL A 385 10.85 -19.33 18.37
C VAL A 385 9.59 -20.05 18.84
N ASP A 386 8.96 -20.78 17.94
CA ASP A 386 7.75 -21.56 18.25
C ASP A 386 8.15 -22.79 19.11
N PRO A 387 7.70 -22.90 20.36
CA PRO A 387 8.06 -23.99 21.24
C PRO A 387 7.55 -25.36 20.76
N ARG A 388 6.56 -25.38 19.85
CA ARG A 388 5.97 -26.61 19.29
C ARG A 388 6.92 -27.31 18.31
N ASN A 389 7.82 -26.57 17.65
CA ASN A 389 8.66 -27.10 16.57
C ASN A 389 10.09 -26.57 16.52
N GLY A 390 10.45 -25.61 17.40
CA GLY A 390 11.78 -25.00 17.49
C GLY A 390 12.15 -24.07 16.32
N ARG A 391 11.18 -23.64 15.50
CA ARG A 391 11.43 -22.78 14.33
C ARG A 391 11.15 -21.32 14.64
N HIS A 392 11.92 -20.44 14.02
CA HIS A 392 11.58 -19.01 14.02
C HIS A 392 10.27 -18.75 13.29
N TYR A 393 9.50 -17.80 13.80
CA TYR A 393 8.30 -17.29 13.15
C TYR A 393 8.27 -15.76 13.19
N VAL A 394 7.55 -15.17 12.24
CA VAL A 394 7.16 -13.75 12.26
C VAL A 394 5.70 -13.68 11.84
N SER A 395 4.85 -13.22 12.73
CA SER A 395 3.43 -12.96 12.48
C SER A 395 3.23 -11.46 12.22
N TYR A 396 2.36 -11.14 11.30
CA TYR A 396 1.98 -9.77 10.96
C TYR A 396 0.46 -9.73 10.82
N GLU A 397 -0.20 -8.94 11.63
CA GLU A 397 -1.65 -8.80 11.62
C GLU A 397 -2.07 -7.34 11.71
N THR A 398 -3.14 -7.00 11.00
CA THR A 398 -3.80 -5.70 11.08
C THR A 398 -5.13 -5.85 11.84
N ILE A 399 -5.51 -4.82 12.61
CA ILE A 399 -6.77 -4.82 13.37
C ILE A 399 -7.74 -3.87 12.65
N LYS A 400 -8.94 -4.38 12.36
CA LYS A 400 -9.93 -3.64 11.58
C LYS A 400 -10.72 -2.68 12.46
N GLY A 401 -10.92 -1.47 11.98
CA GLY A 401 -11.76 -0.45 12.61
C GLY A 401 -13.10 -0.30 11.92
N GLY A 402 -13.53 0.94 11.68
CA GLY A 402 -14.76 1.24 10.96
C GLY A 402 -14.55 2.27 9.85
N PHE A 403 -15.46 2.28 8.88
CA PHE A 403 -15.56 3.39 7.95
C PHE A 403 -16.32 4.56 8.59
N GLY A 404 -15.97 5.77 8.21
CA GLY A 404 -16.74 6.96 8.52
C GLY A 404 -18.16 6.92 7.96
N ALA A 405 -19.04 7.70 8.56
CA ALA A 405 -20.38 7.93 8.03
C ALA A 405 -20.29 8.58 6.64
N ARG A 406 -21.24 8.23 5.79
CA ARG A 406 -21.41 8.77 4.45
C ARG A 406 -22.57 9.77 4.44
N PRO A 407 -22.73 10.61 3.40
CA PRO A 407 -23.81 11.61 3.36
C PRO A 407 -25.22 11.04 3.50
N ASN A 408 -25.43 9.78 3.14
CA ASN A 408 -26.75 9.14 3.03
C ASN A 408 -26.88 7.81 3.79
N LYS A 409 -25.85 7.38 4.53
CA LYS A 409 -25.87 6.10 5.26
C LYS A 409 -24.76 6.01 6.31
N ASP A 410 -24.95 5.10 7.26
CA ASP A 410 -23.99 4.78 8.30
C ASP A 410 -22.65 4.24 7.75
N GLY A 411 -21.61 4.38 8.54
CA GLY A 411 -20.32 3.72 8.34
C GLY A 411 -20.42 2.20 8.49
N ILE A 412 -19.47 1.47 7.88
CA ILE A 412 -19.39 0.01 7.93
C ILE A 412 -18.54 -0.38 9.14
N ASN A 413 -18.99 -1.37 9.92
CA ASN A 413 -18.26 -1.87 11.09
C ASN A 413 -17.13 -2.82 10.69
N CYS A 414 -16.07 -2.87 11.47
CA CYS A 414 -15.01 -3.89 11.46
C CYS A 414 -14.42 -4.17 10.05
N ILE A 415 -14.12 -3.11 9.32
CA ILE A 415 -13.57 -3.18 7.97
C ILE A 415 -12.25 -2.40 7.88
N ALA A 416 -11.36 -2.81 7.00
CA ALA A 416 -10.16 -2.03 6.69
C ALA A 416 -10.54 -0.67 6.10
N SER A 417 -9.69 0.34 6.28
CA SER A 417 -9.88 1.64 5.63
C SER A 417 -9.80 1.53 4.11
N GLY A 418 -10.31 2.53 3.38
CA GLY A 418 -10.43 2.51 1.92
C GLY A 418 -9.12 2.32 1.16
N ILE A 419 -7.98 2.64 1.76
CA ILE A 419 -6.66 2.48 1.12
C ILE A 419 -6.08 1.06 1.29
N SER A 420 -6.65 0.25 2.19
CA SER A 420 -6.22 -1.13 2.44
C SER A 420 -7.41 -2.07 2.33
N ASN A 421 -7.25 -3.15 1.57
CA ASN A 421 -8.21 -4.24 1.51
C ASN A 421 -7.61 -5.57 1.99
N THR A 422 -6.51 -5.52 2.74
CA THR A 422 -5.89 -6.68 3.39
C THR A 422 -6.92 -7.36 4.27
N MET A 423 -7.11 -8.65 4.09
CA MET A 423 -7.98 -9.47 4.93
C MET A 423 -7.28 -9.84 6.25
N ASN A 424 -8.04 -10.29 7.23
CA ASN A 424 -7.48 -10.92 8.40
C ASN A 424 -7.09 -12.36 8.07
N THR A 425 -5.99 -12.85 8.64
CA THR A 425 -5.70 -14.28 8.62
C THR A 425 -6.81 -15.02 9.38
N PRO A 426 -7.43 -16.07 8.82
CA PRO A 426 -8.39 -16.89 9.55
C PRO A 426 -7.81 -17.39 10.87
N VAL A 427 -8.62 -17.41 11.93
CA VAL A 427 -8.15 -17.73 13.30
C VAL A 427 -7.47 -19.09 13.34
N GLU A 428 -8.02 -20.07 12.63
CA GLU A 428 -7.50 -21.43 12.57
C GLU A 428 -6.09 -21.46 11.94
N ILE A 429 -5.88 -20.70 10.86
CA ILE A 429 -4.57 -20.59 10.20
C ILE A 429 -3.59 -19.86 11.11
N LEU A 430 -4.03 -18.78 11.78
CA LEU A 430 -3.21 -18.01 12.70
C LEU A 430 -2.69 -18.89 13.86
N GLU A 431 -3.58 -19.63 14.52
CA GLU A 431 -3.25 -20.51 15.65
C GLU A 431 -2.41 -21.73 15.22
N MET A 432 -2.60 -22.21 14.00
CA MET A 432 -1.77 -23.28 13.43
C MET A 432 -0.36 -22.79 13.09
N ALA A 433 -0.24 -21.59 12.50
CA ALA A 433 1.04 -21.04 12.01
C ALA A 433 1.90 -20.45 13.13
N PHE A 434 1.28 -19.89 14.18
CA PHE A 434 1.98 -19.13 15.23
C PHE A 434 1.59 -19.64 16.62
N PRO A 435 2.47 -19.50 17.65
CA PRO A 435 2.20 -19.95 19.01
C PRO A 435 1.31 -18.96 19.77
N VAL A 436 0.16 -18.66 19.22
CA VAL A 436 -0.85 -17.74 19.79
C VAL A 436 -2.21 -18.39 19.83
N ARG A 437 -3.07 -17.92 20.72
CA ARG A 437 -4.51 -18.20 20.75
C ARG A 437 -5.29 -16.90 20.64
N VAL A 438 -6.32 -16.89 19.82
CA VAL A 438 -7.27 -15.78 19.70
C VAL A 438 -8.39 -15.99 20.72
N GLU A 439 -8.34 -15.24 21.83
CA GLU A 439 -9.33 -15.33 22.90
C GLU A 439 -10.64 -14.60 22.57
N ALA A 440 -10.54 -13.50 21.80
CA ALA A 440 -11.69 -12.75 21.31
C ALA A 440 -11.40 -12.05 19.98
N TYR A 441 -12.40 -12.02 19.13
CA TYR A 441 -12.46 -11.16 17.95
C TYR A 441 -13.92 -10.71 17.78
N GLU A 442 -14.21 -9.50 18.19
CA GLU A 442 -15.56 -9.00 18.36
C GLU A 442 -15.68 -7.54 17.93
N VAL A 443 -16.91 -7.09 17.68
CA VAL A 443 -17.19 -5.65 17.46
C VAL A 443 -16.94 -4.91 18.77
N ASN A 444 -16.27 -3.76 18.71
CA ASN A 444 -16.16 -2.83 19.82
C ASN A 444 -17.42 -1.93 19.84
N PRO A 445 -18.40 -2.18 20.70
CA PRO A 445 -19.65 -1.43 20.73
C PRO A 445 -19.39 0.06 20.98
N ASP A 446 -20.27 0.92 20.47
CA ASP A 446 -20.27 2.36 20.69
C ASP A 446 -18.99 3.11 20.29
N SER A 447 -18.08 2.45 19.57
CA SER A 447 -16.83 3.07 19.08
C SER A 447 -17.01 3.95 17.85
N GLY A 448 -18.16 3.88 17.16
CA GLY A 448 -18.48 4.76 16.03
C GLY A 448 -18.91 6.15 16.47
N GLY A 449 -18.38 7.20 15.82
CA GLY A 449 -18.77 8.58 16.09
C GLY A 449 -20.26 8.84 15.84
N ALA A 450 -20.93 9.52 16.77
CA ALA A 450 -22.34 9.87 16.67
C ALA A 450 -22.57 11.03 15.68
N GLY A 451 -23.65 10.95 14.91
CA GLY A 451 -24.05 11.97 13.95
C GLY A 451 -25.43 11.65 13.35
N ARG A 452 -25.85 12.43 12.34
CA ARG A 452 -27.05 12.08 11.55
C ARG A 452 -26.97 10.66 11.01
N TYR A 453 -25.80 10.29 10.53
CA TYR A 453 -25.39 8.92 10.21
C TYR A 453 -24.21 8.58 11.11
N ARG A 454 -24.22 7.39 11.66
CA ARG A 454 -23.23 6.90 12.62
C ARG A 454 -21.95 6.42 11.89
N GLY A 455 -20.78 6.73 12.45
CA GLY A 455 -19.54 6.06 12.07
C GLY A 455 -19.61 4.56 12.34
N GLY A 456 -18.86 3.74 11.59
CA GLY A 456 -18.73 2.32 11.82
C GLY A 456 -18.00 2.02 13.14
N CYS A 457 -18.40 0.95 13.82
CA CYS A 457 -17.71 0.46 15.02
C CYS A 457 -16.41 -0.27 14.62
N GLY A 458 -15.39 -0.14 15.44
CA GLY A 458 -14.13 -0.86 15.32
C GLY A 458 -14.24 -2.29 15.85
N ALA A 459 -13.15 -3.06 15.69
CA ALA A 459 -13.01 -4.39 16.26
C ALA A 459 -12.15 -4.36 17.52
N LYS A 460 -12.39 -5.33 18.40
CA LYS A 460 -11.52 -5.68 19.52
C LYS A 460 -10.97 -7.09 19.26
N ARG A 461 -9.66 -7.25 19.38
CA ARG A 461 -8.98 -8.55 19.34
C ARG A 461 -8.18 -8.76 20.61
N VAL A 462 -8.25 -9.99 21.13
CA VAL A 462 -7.47 -10.43 22.28
C VAL A 462 -6.69 -11.67 21.87
N TRP A 463 -5.36 -11.58 22.00
CA TRP A 463 -4.47 -12.70 21.76
C TRP A 463 -3.78 -13.10 23.05
N ARG A 464 -3.54 -14.38 23.21
CA ARG A 464 -2.72 -14.95 24.27
C ARG A 464 -1.59 -15.78 23.65
N MET A 465 -0.38 -15.57 24.13
CA MET A 465 0.73 -16.45 23.81
C MET A 465 0.50 -17.83 24.41
N LEU A 466 0.87 -18.89 23.69
CA LEU A 466 0.84 -20.24 24.23
C LEU A 466 1.88 -20.41 25.34
N ASP A 467 1.63 -21.35 26.27
CA ASP A 467 2.54 -21.64 27.36
C ASP A 467 3.93 -22.02 26.84
N GLY A 468 4.96 -21.43 27.42
CA GLY A 468 6.35 -21.60 26.99
C GLY A 468 6.75 -20.85 25.73
N ALA A 469 5.86 -20.03 25.14
CA ALA A 469 6.18 -19.19 24.00
C ALA A 469 6.59 -17.79 24.46
N ASP A 470 7.81 -17.37 24.10
CA ASP A 470 8.29 -16.01 24.22
C ASP A 470 8.24 -15.32 22.86
N ALA A 471 7.86 -14.05 22.83
CA ALA A 471 7.84 -13.24 21.61
C ALA A 471 8.36 -11.82 21.86
N THR A 472 9.06 -11.31 20.87
CA THR A 472 9.23 -9.87 20.72
C THR A 472 8.09 -9.34 19.86
N GLY A 473 7.36 -8.35 20.39
CA GLY A 473 6.27 -7.70 19.66
C GLY A 473 6.63 -6.27 19.29
N ALA A 474 6.09 -5.79 18.17
CA ALA A 474 6.08 -4.38 17.82
C ALA A 474 4.66 -3.95 17.47
N LEU A 475 4.29 -2.78 17.95
CA LEU A 475 3.00 -2.15 17.72
C LEU A 475 3.19 -0.94 16.82
N CYS A 476 2.34 -0.76 15.83
CA CYS A 476 2.21 0.47 15.08
C CYS A 476 0.71 0.79 14.96
N MET A 477 0.27 1.76 15.72
CA MET A 477 -1.14 2.17 15.78
C MET A 477 -1.23 3.68 15.89
N GLU A 478 -2.19 4.26 15.23
CA GLU A 478 -2.55 5.67 15.31
C GLU A 478 -3.94 5.83 15.93
N ARG A 479 -4.38 7.04 16.13
CA ARG A 479 -5.72 7.36 16.66
C ARG A 479 -5.91 7.09 18.15
N MET A 480 -4.83 7.01 18.91
CA MET A 480 -4.91 6.87 20.37
C MET A 480 -5.11 8.23 21.06
N THR A 481 -4.48 9.28 20.56
CA THR A 481 -4.58 10.65 21.09
C THR A 481 -5.34 11.60 20.15
N SER A 482 -5.35 11.29 18.85
CA SER A 482 -6.06 12.03 17.79
C SER A 482 -7.17 11.15 17.20
N PRO A 483 -8.35 10.99 17.84
CA PRO A 483 -9.38 10.05 17.42
C PRO A 483 -9.95 10.40 16.03
N PRO A 484 -10.59 9.43 15.33
CA PRO A 484 -11.16 9.64 14.00
C PRO A 484 -12.15 10.78 13.98
N PHE A 485 -11.97 11.75 13.10
CA PHE A 485 -12.81 12.95 13.04
C PHE A 485 -14.17 12.72 12.36
N GLY A 486 -15.19 13.41 12.84
CA GLY A 486 -16.47 13.57 12.15
C GLY A 486 -16.45 14.74 11.17
N LEU A 487 -17.39 14.77 10.24
CA LEU A 487 -17.61 15.90 9.33
C LEU A 487 -18.98 16.55 9.58
N ARG A 488 -19.13 17.83 9.22
CA ARG A 488 -20.41 18.59 9.26
C ARG A 488 -21.13 18.51 10.62
N GLY A 489 -20.37 18.60 11.71
CA GLY A 489 -20.93 18.54 13.07
C GLY A 489 -21.10 17.11 13.64
N GLY A 490 -20.72 16.06 12.88
CA GLY A 490 -20.59 14.72 13.42
C GLY A 490 -19.50 14.66 14.50
N ARG A 491 -19.71 13.82 15.52
CA ARG A 491 -18.75 13.63 16.60
C ARG A 491 -17.59 12.71 16.18
N VAL A 492 -16.49 12.82 16.88
CA VAL A 492 -15.34 11.90 16.73
C VAL A 492 -15.71 10.48 17.11
N GLY A 493 -15.05 9.50 16.51
CA GLY A 493 -15.11 8.11 16.95
C GLY A 493 -14.32 7.89 18.25
N ALA A 494 -14.39 6.68 18.81
CA ALA A 494 -13.57 6.31 19.96
C ALA A 494 -12.09 6.28 19.58
N ALA A 495 -11.24 6.65 20.52
CA ALA A 495 -9.79 6.48 20.39
C ALA A 495 -9.40 5.00 20.38
N ALA A 496 -8.31 4.66 19.69
CA ALA A 496 -7.71 3.35 19.76
C ALA A 496 -7.07 3.11 21.15
N MET A 497 -6.98 1.84 21.55
CA MET A 497 -6.37 1.47 22.82
C MET A 497 -5.73 0.08 22.71
N VAL A 498 -4.55 -0.08 23.26
CA VAL A 498 -3.86 -1.37 23.36
C VAL A 498 -3.43 -1.61 24.78
N THR A 499 -3.68 -2.81 25.30
CA THR A 499 -3.23 -3.23 26.61
C THR A 499 -2.43 -4.52 26.52
N LEU A 500 -1.42 -4.64 27.36
CA LEU A 500 -0.64 -5.85 27.58
C LEU A 500 -0.87 -6.35 29.00
N THR A 501 -1.30 -7.61 29.14
CA THR A 501 -1.38 -8.28 30.44
C THR A 501 -0.24 -9.29 30.56
N THR A 502 0.58 -9.14 31.57
CA THR A 502 1.70 -10.04 31.87
C THR A 502 1.23 -11.32 32.57
N PRO A 503 2.04 -12.40 32.64
CA PRO A 503 1.63 -13.67 33.26
C PRO A 503 1.23 -13.55 34.76
N ASP A 504 1.78 -12.57 35.48
CA ASP A 504 1.42 -12.24 36.86
C ASP A 504 0.12 -11.43 37.00
N GLY A 505 -0.57 -11.18 35.88
CA GLY A 505 -1.87 -10.49 35.84
C GLY A 505 -1.80 -8.96 35.82
N ILE A 506 -0.61 -8.37 35.72
CA ILE A 506 -0.46 -6.92 35.62
C ILE A 506 -0.85 -6.45 34.21
N THR A 507 -1.83 -5.55 34.12
CA THR A 507 -2.26 -4.96 32.86
C THR A 507 -1.67 -3.56 32.70
N ARG A 508 -1.05 -3.29 31.55
CA ARG A 508 -0.47 -2.00 31.21
C ARG A 508 -1.08 -1.48 29.90
N LEU A 509 -1.33 -0.18 29.86
CA LEU A 509 -1.65 0.51 28.60
C LEU A 509 -0.34 0.67 27.81
N LEU A 510 -0.34 0.30 26.54
CA LEU A 510 0.80 0.49 25.66
C LEU A 510 0.70 1.82 24.92
N PRO A 511 1.83 2.46 24.54
CA PRO A 511 1.84 3.61 23.64
C PRO A 511 1.41 3.21 22.22
N SER A 512 1.29 4.20 21.35
CA SER A 512 0.91 3.99 19.93
C SER A 512 1.97 3.23 19.11
N LYS A 513 3.21 3.34 19.53
CA LYS A 513 4.40 2.78 18.86
C LYS A 513 5.46 2.38 19.87
#